data_d076c9b59f45f371e0ec46e285c9c96b
#
_entry.id   d076c9b59f45f371e0ec46e285c9c96b
#
_cell.length_a   1.000
_cell.length_b   1.000
_cell.length_c   1.000
_cell.angle_alpha   90.00
_cell.angle_beta   90.00
_cell.angle_gamma   90.00
#
_symmetry.space_group_name_H-M   'P 1'
#
loop_
_entity.id
_entity.type
_entity.pdbx_description
1 polymer ?
#
loop_
_entity_poly.entity_id
_entity_poly.type
_entity_poly.pdbx_seq_one_letter_code
_entity_poly.pdbx_strand_id
1 'polypeptide(L)'
;MHHSRLLAICLSLTTVSGCAGMLPAPAPMRSVEYAANAAPATCLFVLLPGMGDRAEAFEQRGFVETLRKSGRSIDIRAADATFGYYMQGTVLDRLAADVIAPAKARGYPEIWLAGPSMGGFGSLFYARAHTADVTGVLAIAPFLGERGLIEEIAQAGGLEKWPAPARVEQMNPDNYQREMWRWLQAVARGKETAPLIFAGYGTADKLRSADSLLTAGLPPARVFLTDGKHEWPAWQRVLQSFLASPDFSSHCRRGDRKNHE
;
A
#
# COMPACT_ATOMS: atom_id res chain seq x y z
N MET A 1 -53.97 -8.60 52.88
CA MET A 1 -53.93 -8.51 51.38
C MET A 1 -52.67 -7.76 50.99
N HIS A 2 -51.60 -8.52 50.63
CA HIS A 2 -50.32 -7.95 50.27
C HIS A 2 -50.16 -8.00 48.73
N HIS A 3 -50.04 -6.86 48.12
CA HIS A 3 -49.71 -6.77 46.66
C HIS A 3 -48.23 -6.58 46.52
N SER A 4 -47.51 -7.66 46.08
CA SER A 4 -46.14 -7.61 45.63
C SER A 4 -46.10 -7.03 44.21
N ARG A 5 -45.46 -5.89 44.03
CA ARG A 5 -45.09 -5.34 42.69
C ARG A 5 -43.73 -5.88 42.27
N LEU A 6 -43.74 -6.74 41.26
CA LEU A 6 -42.54 -7.17 40.56
C LEU A 6 -42.06 -6.03 39.67
N LEU A 7 -40.86 -5.53 39.97
CA LEU A 7 -40.17 -4.54 39.16
C LEU A 7 -39.36 -5.29 38.05
N ALA A 8 -39.84 -5.20 36.83
CA ALA A 8 -39.09 -5.74 35.67
C ALA A 8 -37.99 -4.76 35.29
N ILE A 9 -36.74 -5.15 35.54
CA ILE A 9 -35.58 -4.40 35.08
C ILE A 9 -35.32 -4.80 33.62
N CYS A 10 -35.69 -3.94 32.67
CA CYS A 10 -35.29 -4.04 31.28
C CYS A 10 -33.80 -3.68 31.16
N LEU A 11 -32.94 -4.68 31.03
CA LEU A 11 -31.54 -4.49 30.73
C LEU A 11 -31.40 -4.19 29.22
N SER A 12 -31.30 -2.91 28.88
CA SER A 12 -31.06 -2.45 27.51
C SER A 12 -29.63 -2.79 27.15
N LEU A 13 -29.41 -3.89 26.39
CA LEU A 13 -28.16 -4.12 25.71
C LEU A 13 -28.01 -3.07 24.60
N THR A 14 -27.32 -1.98 24.87
CA THR A 14 -26.81 -1.08 23.83
C THR A 14 -25.67 -1.81 23.11
N THR A 15 -25.98 -2.33 21.93
CA THR A 15 -24.95 -2.82 21.00
C THR A 15 -24.12 -1.62 20.57
N VAL A 16 -22.90 -1.52 21.14
CA VAL A 16 -21.89 -0.60 20.65
C VAL A 16 -21.37 -1.15 19.31
N SER A 17 -22.14 -0.91 18.23
CA SER A 17 -21.65 -1.01 16.86
C SER A 17 -20.81 0.24 16.61
N GLY A 18 -19.61 0.30 17.21
CA GLY A 18 -18.75 1.46 17.13
C GLY A 18 -17.46 1.16 16.39
N CYS A 19 -17.23 1.88 15.34
CA CYS A 19 -15.92 2.47 14.97
C CYS A 19 -14.68 1.60 15.18
N ALA A 20 -14.61 0.42 14.56
CA ALA A 20 -13.37 -0.35 14.48
C ALA A 20 -12.26 0.42 13.72
N GLY A 21 -12.62 1.49 12.99
CA GLY A 21 -11.67 2.37 12.30
C GLY A 21 -11.07 3.49 13.17
N MET A 22 -11.61 3.73 14.38
CA MET A 22 -11.17 4.84 15.24
C MET A 22 -10.34 4.38 16.45
N LEU A 23 -9.96 3.10 16.53
CA LEU A 23 -9.11 2.64 17.62
C LEU A 23 -7.70 3.23 17.49
N PRO A 24 -7.06 3.62 18.62
CA PRO A 24 -5.68 4.04 18.63
C PRO A 24 -4.82 2.97 17.96
N ALA A 25 -3.98 3.39 17.04
CA ALA A 25 -3.04 2.50 16.39
C ALA A 25 -1.93 2.13 17.39
N PRO A 26 -1.75 0.86 17.76
CA PRO A 26 -0.77 0.46 18.76
C PRO A 26 0.67 0.75 18.30
N ALA A 27 1.54 1.08 19.24
CA ALA A 27 2.97 1.17 19.03
C ALA A 27 3.66 0.09 19.89
N PRO A 28 4.56 -0.72 19.29
CA PRO A 28 4.96 -0.73 17.88
C PRO A 28 3.83 -1.24 16.95
N MET A 29 3.91 -0.88 15.66
CA MET A 29 3.04 -1.42 14.63
C MET A 29 3.25 -2.93 14.49
N ARG A 30 2.18 -3.71 14.67
CA ARG A 30 2.25 -5.16 14.52
C ARG A 30 2.54 -5.55 13.07
N SER A 31 3.31 -6.61 12.86
CA SER A 31 3.51 -7.21 11.54
C SER A 31 3.55 -8.74 11.64
N VAL A 32 3.22 -9.41 10.53
CA VAL A 32 3.39 -10.87 10.36
C VAL A 32 4.53 -11.09 9.37
N GLU A 33 5.48 -11.93 9.74
CA GLU A 33 6.64 -12.24 8.91
C GLU A 33 6.52 -13.63 8.28
N TYR A 34 6.91 -13.72 7.00
CA TYR A 34 6.95 -14.96 6.24
C TYR A 34 8.32 -15.08 5.58
N ALA A 35 9.12 -15.99 6.04
CA ALA A 35 10.45 -16.23 5.50
C ALA A 35 10.42 -16.76 4.07
N ALA A 36 11.44 -16.45 3.30
CA ALA A 36 11.66 -17.02 1.98
C ALA A 36 11.82 -18.53 2.03
N ASN A 37 11.44 -19.23 0.97
CA ASN A 37 11.64 -20.67 0.85
C ASN A 37 13.12 -21.07 0.73
N ALA A 38 13.99 -20.11 0.33
CA ALA A 38 15.42 -20.30 0.23
C ALA A 38 16.15 -19.11 0.87
N ALA A 39 16.98 -19.39 1.86
CA ALA A 39 17.84 -18.42 2.53
C ALA A 39 19.20 -18.29 1.82
N PRO A 40 19.88 -17.14 1.92
CA PRO A 40 19.37 -15.88 2.47
C PRO A 40 18.43 -15.15 1.50
N ALA A 41 17.45 -14.43 2.05
CA ALA A 41 16.61 -13.57 1.24
C ALA A 41 17.40 -12.37 0.72
N THR A 42 17.21 -12.03 -0.56
CA THR A 42 17.84 -10.86 -1.19
C THR A 42 16.94 -9.64 -1.16
N CYS A 43 15.69 -9.81 -0.73
CA CYS A 43 14.72 -8.73 -0.77
C CYS A 43 13.63 -8.94 0.28
N LEU A 44 13.11 -7.82 0.78
CA LEU A 44 11.94 -7.77 1.64
C LEU A 44 10.77 -7.14 0.91
N PHE A 45 9.62 -7.82 0.87
CA PHE A 45 8.34 -7.24 0.50
C PHE A 45 7.57 -6.84 1.75
N VAL A 46 7.31 -5.56 1.91
CA VAL A 46 6.43 -5.03 2.95
C VAL A 46 5.04 -4.85 2.35
N LEU A 47 4.05 -5.56 2.89
CA LEU A 47 2.67 -5.53 2.43
C LEU A 47 1.82 -4.67 3.35
N LEU A 48 1.10 -3.69 2.78
CA LEU A 48 0.22 -2.77 3.49
C LEU A 48 -1.25 -3.05 3.13
N PRO A 49 -2.13 -3.28 4.11
CA PRO A 49 -3.51 -3.70 3.86
C PRO A 49 -4.39 -2.58 3.31
N GLY A 50 -5.46 -2.96 2.62
CA GLY A 50 -6.58 -2.09 2.30
C GLY A 50 -7.38 -1.70 3.55
N MET A 51 -8.27 -0.73 3.41
CA MET A 51 -9.14 -0.31 4.50
C MET A 51 -10.03 -1.49 4.95
N GLY A 52 -10.03 -1.76 6.26
CA GLY A 52 -10.78 -2.86 6.86
C GLY A 52 -10.06 -4.20 6.93
N ASP A 53 -8.95 -4.35 6.21
CA ASP A 53 -8.11 -5.54 6.26
C ASP A 53 -6.99 -5.41 7.32
N ARG A 54 -6.38 -6.54 7.65
CA ARG A 54 -5.21 -6.68 8.51
C ARG A 54 -4.10 -7.47 7.80
N ALA A 55 -2.95 -7.56 8.43
CA ALA A 55 -1.77 -8.26 7.90
C ALA A 55 -2.08 -9.70 7.42
N GLU A 56 -2.93 -10.43 8.14
CA GLU A 56 -3.29 -11.83 7.82
C GLU A 56 -4.07 -11.97 6.51
N ALA A 57 -4.72 -10.91 6.04
CA ALA A 57 -5.47 -10.93 4.78
C ALA A 57 -4.58 -11.32 3.60
N PHE A 58 -3.32 -10.95 3.60
CA PHE A 58 -2.39 -11.28 2.52
C PHE A 58 -2.12 -12.79 2.39
N GLU A 59 -2.02 -13.50 3.51
CA GLU A 59 -1.91 -14.96 3.48
C GLU A 59 -3.23 -15.60 3.08
N GLN A 60 -4.32 -15.22 3.74
CA GLN A 60 -5.67 -15.75 3.49
C GLN A 60 -6.12 -15.56 2.03
N ARG A 61 -5.66 -14.51 1.37
CA ARG A 61 -6.00 -14.15 -0.01
C ARG A 61 -4.93 -14.57 -1.03
N GLY A 62 -3.91 -15.33 -0.61
CA GLY A 62 -2.94 -15.95 -1.49
C GLY A 62 -1.79 -15.07 -1.99
N PHE A 63 -1.65 -13.83 -1.50
CA PHE A 63 -0.52 -12.95 -1.85
C PHE A 63 0.81 -13.54 -1.42
N VAL A 64 0.88 -14.03 -0.18
CA VAL A 64 2.08 -14.68 0.37
C VAL A 64 2.46 -15.89 -0.48
N GLU A 65 1.50 -16.72 -0.85
CA GLU A 65 1.73 -17.89 -1.69
C GLU A 65 2.25 -17.51 -3.08
N THR A 66 1.65 -16.47 -3.70
CA THR A 66 2.07 -15.98 -5.03
C THR A 66 3.50 -15.46 -5.01
N LEU A 67 3.88 -14.66 -4.01
CA LEU A 67 5.25 -14.19 -3.83
C LEU A 67 6.23 -15.36 -3.66
N ARG A 68 5.89 -16.36 -2.83
CA ARG A 68 6.70 -17.56 -2.63
C ARG A 68 6.87 -18.42 -3.87
N LYS A 69 5.81 -18.54 -4.69
CA LYS A 69 5.83 -19.29 -5.97
C LYS A 69 6.58 -18.56 -7.09
N SER A 70 6.92 -17.29 -6.91
CA SER A 70 7.65 -16.52 -7.94
C SER A 70 9.06 -17.05 -8.23
N GLY A 71 9.57 -17.98 -7.42
CA GLY A 71 10.92 -18.51 -7.55
C GLY A 71 12.02 -17.57 -7.09
N ARG A 72 11.67 -16.40 -6.53
CA ARG A 72 12.60 -15.38 -6.01
C ARG A 72 12.91 -15.59 -4.54
N SER A 73 14.00 -15.00 -4.05
CA SER A 73 14.38 -15.07 -2.63
C SER A 73 13.81 -13.85 -1.89
N ILE A 74 12.54 -13.92 -1.52
CA ILE A 74 11.75 -12.83 -0.94
C ILE A 74 11.31 -13.20 0.48
N ASP A 75 11.73 -12.43 1.47
CA ASP A 75 11.05 -12.37 2.74
C ASP A 75 9.86 -11.42 2.65
N ILE A 76 8.79 -11.72 3.37
CA ILE A 76 7.57 -10.92 3.36
C ILE A 76 7.28 -10.45 4.76
N ARG A 77 6.96 -9.17 4.92
CA ARG A 77 6.43 -8.59 6.15
C ARG A 77 5.12 -7.90 5.86
N ALA A 78 4.02 -8.50 6.28
CA ALA A 78 2.71 -7.87 6.24
C ALA A 78 2.54 -6.98 7.48
N ALA A 79 2.52 -5.67 7.30
CA ALA A 79 2.38 -4.71 8.39
C ALA A 79 0.90 -4.38 8.64
N ASP A 80 0.50 -4.27 9.90
CA ASP A 80 -0.86 -3.89 10.28
C ASP A 80 -1.08 -2.37 10.16
N ALA A 81 -0.72 -1.79 9.01
CA ALA A 81 -0.92 -0.38 8.70
C ALA A 81 -2.42 -0.06 8.52
N THR A 82 -3.21 -0.25 9.58
CA THR A 82 -4.66 -0.06 9.58
C THR A 82 -5.04 1.40 9.48
N PHE A 83 -6.32 1.68 9.18
CA PHE A 83 -6.84 3.04 9.00
C PHE A 83 -6.56 3.97 10.21
N GLY A 84 -6.47 3.41 11.42
CA GLY A 84 -6.16 4.19 12.63
C GLY A 84 -4.83 4.96 12.54
N TYR A 85 -3.79 4.38 11.97
CA TYR A 85 -2.49 5.06 11.80
C TYR A 85 -2.56 6.24 10.83
N TYR A 86 -3.36 6.12 9.76
CA TYR A 86 -3.58 7.22 8.81
C TYR A 86 -4.36 8.36 9.46
N MET A 87 -5.42 8.05 10.21
CA MET A 87 -6.22 9.05 10.93
C MET A 87 -5.44 9.79 12.02
N GLN A 88 -4.49 9.12 12.65
CA GLN A 88 -3.63 9.72 13.68
C GLN A 88 -2.39 10.42 13.07
N GLY A 89 -2.18 10.35 11.76
CA GLY A 89 -1.00 10.89 11.09
C GLY A 89 0.31 10.17 11.46
N THR A 90 0.26 8.96 12.02
CA THR A 90 1.44 8.24 12.54
C THR A 90 1.94 7.14 11.61
N VAL A 91 1.28 6.89 10.49
CA VAL A 91 1.60 5.77 9.59
C VAL A 91 3.05 5.81 9.09
N LEU A 92 3.56 6.97 8.71
CA LEU A 92 4.94 7.12 8.22
C LEU A 92 5.96 6.81 9.30
N ASP A 93 5.81 7.41 10.48
CA ASP A 93 6.72 7.21 11.60
C ASP A 93 6.73 5.75 12.06
N ARG A 94 5.56 5.12 12.12
CA ARG A 94 5.45 3.71 12.52
C ARG A 94 6.04 2.76 11.49
N LEU A 95 5.78 2.99 10.19
CA LEU A 95 6.42 2.20 9.13
C LEU A 95 7.93 2.38 9.16
N ALA A 96 8.43 3.60 9.31
CA ALA A 96 9.86 3.85 9.40
C ALA A 96 10.50 3.15 10.59
N ALA A 97 9.95 3.36 11.80
CA ALA A 97 10.55 2.86 13.04
C ALA A 97 10.38 1.35 13.24
N ASP A 98 9.18 0.82 12.95
CA ASP A 98 8.81 -0.54 13.35
C ASP A 98 9.02 -1.58 12.23
N VAL A 99 9.10 -1.13 10.97
CA VAL A 99 9.17 -2.02 9.80
C VAL A 99 10.45 -1.81 9.00
N ILE A 100 10.69 -0.59 8.53
CA ILE A 100 11.79 -0.32 7.58
C ILE A 100 13.15 -0.23 8.27
N ALA A 101 13.28 0.47 9.40
CA ALA A 101 14.55 0.55 10.11
C ALA A 101 15.06 -0.83 10.55
N PRO A 102 14.24 -1.74 11.13
CA PRO A 102 14.66 -3.11 11.40
C PRO A 102 15.04 -3.89 10.13
N ALA A 103 14.37 -3.66 9.01
CA ALA A 103 14.71 -4.30 7.73
C ALA A 103 16.09 -3.84 7.22
N LYS A 104 16.34 -2.54 7.26
CA LYS A 104 17.66 -1.98 6.91
C LYS A 104 18.77 -2.52 7.83
N ALA A 105 18.51 -2.63 9.13
CA ALA A 105 19.45 -3.22 10.09
C ALA A 105 19.74 -4.71 9.81
N ARG A 106 18.81 -5.46 9.24
CA ARG A 106 19.01 -6.84 8.77
C ARG A 106 19.80 -6.92 7.45
N GLY A 107 20.07 -5.78 6.79
CA GLY A 107 20.88 -5.72 5.59
C GLY A 107 20.18 -6.15 4.30
N TYR A 108 18.86 -6.06 4.21
CA TYR A 108 18.17 -6.32 2.93
C TYR A 108 18.66 -5.34 1.86
N PRO A 109 19.23 -5.83 0.75
CA PRO A 109 19.68 -4.96 -0.35
C PRO A 109 18.52 -4.31 -1.09
N GLU A 110 17.34 -4.92 -1.10
CA GLU A 110 16.14 -4.40 -1.73
C GLU A 110 14.95 -4.46 -0.76
N ILE A 111 14.25 -3.34 -0.64
CA ILE A 111 12.98 -3.26 0.12
C ILE A 111 11.90 -2.75 -0.83
N TRP A 112 10.81 -3.49 -0.93
CA TRP A 112 9.65 -3.20 -1.75
C TRP A 112 8.42 -2.97 -0.90
N LEU A 113 7.64 -1.95 -1.23
CA LEU A 113 6.32 -1.75 -0.64
C LEU A 113 5.24 -2.18 -1.63
N ALA A 114 4.22 -2.86 -1.17
CA ALA A 114 3.08 -3.22 -2.00
C ALA A 114 1.78 -3.22 -1.19
N GLY A 115 0.69 -2.86 -1.83
CA GLY A 115 -0.62 -2.96 -1.18
C GLY A 115 -1.77 -2.52 -2.06
N PRO A 116 -2.98 -3.03 -1.78
CA PRO A 116 -4.20 -2.61 -2.44
C PRO A 116 -4.82 -1.38 -1.78
N SER A 117 -5.55 -0.57 -2.56
CA SER A 117 -6.40 0.51 -2.06
C SER A 117 -5.66 1.49 -1.14
N MET A 118 -6.06 1.57 0.14
CA MET A 118 -5.39 2.35 1.16
C MET A 118 -3.92 1.93 1.35
N GLY A 119 -3.61 0.64 1.26
CA GLY A 119 -2.23 0.14 1.32
C GLY A 119 -1.39 0.57 0.12
N GLY A 120 -1.98 0.68 -1.06
CA GLY A 120 -1.34 1.25 -2.25
C GLY A 120 -1.03 2.73 -2.08
N PHE A 121 -1.98 3.49 -1.53
CA PHE A 121 -1.75 4.89 -1.12
C PHE A 121 -0.61 4.98 -0.08
N GLY A 122 -0.66 4.19 0.98
CA GLY A 122 0.36 4.18 2.04
C GLY A 122 1.75 3.87 1.52
N SER A 123 1.86 2.96 0.54
CA SER A 123 3.12 2.62 -0.12
C SER A 123 3.70 3.81 -0.91
N LEU A 124 2.87 4.51 -1.68
CA LEU A 124 3.27 5.73 -2.40
C LEU A 124 3.58 6.88 -1.43
N PHE A 125 2.80 7.00 -0.35
CA PHE A 125 2.97 8.03 0.66
C PHE A 125 4.30 7.88 1.40
N TYR A 126 4.67 6.65 1.76
CA TYR A 126 5.97 6.34 2.35
C TYR A 126 7.11 6.62 1.36
N ALA A 127 6.98 6.16 0.11
CA ALA A 127 7.98 6.36 -0.93
C ALA A 127 8.28 7.84 -1.21
N ARG A 128 7.25 8.70 -1.16
CA ARG A 128 7.43 10.14 -1.28
C ARG A 128 8.22 10.74 -0.09
N ALA A 129 7.91 10.32 1.12
CA ALA A 129 8.53 10.84 2.34
C ALA A 129 9.96 10.31 2.54
N HIS A 130 10.22 9.06 2.12
CA HIS A 130 11.43 8.29 2.39
C HIS A 130 11.97 7.61 1.13
N THR A 131 12.21 8.41 0.08
CA THR A 131 12.60 7.93 -1.26
C THR A 131 13.81 6.98 -1.25
N ALA A 132 14.79 7.24 -0.38
CA ALA A 132 16.02 6.44 -0.31
C ALA A 132 15.88 5.13 0.47
N ASP A 133 14.75 4.89 1.12
CA ASP A 133 14.56 3.73 1.99
C ASP A 133 14.03 2.51 1.25
N VAL A 134 13.46 2.70 0.08
CA VAL A 134 12.78 1.63 -0.67
C VAL A 134 13.24 1.58 -2.13
N THR A 135 13.34 0.38 -2.66
CA THR A 135 13.72 0.13 -4.05
C THR A 135 12.57 0.42 -5.00
N GLY A 136 11.35 0.06 -4.61
CA GLY A 136 10.17 0.28 -5.43
C GLY A 136 8.84 0.05 -4.70
N VAL A 137 7.79 0.41 -5.41
CA VAL A 137 6.40 0.33 -4.96
C VAL A 137 5.56 -0.39 -6.01
N LEU A 138 4.70 -1.30 -5.58
CA LEU A 138 3.57 -1.81 -6.34
C LEU A 138 2.27 -1.27 -5.74
N ALA A 139 1.72 -0.21 -6.34
CA ALA A 139 0.45 0.37 -5.95
C ALA A 139 -0.71 -0.34 -6.67
N ILE A 140 -1.54 -1.09 -5.94
CA ILE A 140 -2.63 -1.86 -6.51
C ILE A 140 -3.94 -1.12 -6.25
N ALA A 141 -4.61 -0.63 -7.30
CA ALA A 141 -5.85 0.14 -7.20
C ALA A 141 -5.81 1.16 -6.04
N PRO A 142 -4.78 2.03 -5.96
CA PRO A 142 -4.56 2.89 -4.81
C PRO A 142 -5.67 3.92 -4.62
N PHE A 143 -6.01 4.20 -3.35
CA PHE A 143 -6.84 5.36 -3.03
C PHE A 143 -6.02 6.64 -3.17
N LEU A 144 -6.30 7.46 -4.21
CA LEU A 144 -5.52 8.66 -4.52
C LEU A 144 -6.29 9.97 -4.29
N GLY A 145 -7.30 9.91 -3.46
CA GLY A 145 -8.03 11.10 -3.05
C GLY A 145 -9.50 11.11 -3.45
N GLU A 146 -10.14 12.21 -3.12
CA GLU A 146 -11.57 12.40 -3.29
C GLU A 146 -11.93 12.67 -4.75
N ARG A 147 -13.18 12.33 -5.07
CA ARG A 147 -13.73 12.42 -6.42
C ARG A 147 -13.56 13.81 -7.05
N GLY A 148 -13.78 14.89 -6.29
CA GLY A 148 -13.66 16.27 -6.79
C GLY A 148 -12.26 16.61 -7.31
N LEU A 149 -11.22 16.15 -6.61
CA LEU A 149 -9.83 16.34 -7.06
C LEU A 149 -9.52 15.50 -8.30
N ILE A 150 -10.01 14.27 -8.36
CA ILE A 150 -9.82 13.39 -9.52
C ILE A 150 -10.50 13.98 -10.77
N GLU A 151 -11.70 14.51 -10.62
CA GLU A 151 -12.43 15.19 -11.69
C GLU A 151 -11.71 16.48 -12.14
N GLU A 152 -11.16 17.27 -11.21
CA GLU A 152 -10.36 18.46 -11.52
C GLU A 152 -9.14 18.11 -12.40
N ILE A 153 -8.38 17.07 -12.01
CA ILE A 153 -7.21 16.64 -12.77
C ILE A 153 -7.62 16.11 -14.16
N ALA A 154 -8.69 15.36 -14.23
CA ALA A 154 -9.21 14.85 -15.50
C ALA A 154 -9.67 15.98 -16.43
N GLN A 155 -10.39 16.99 -15.91
CA GLN A 155 -10.86 18.16 -16.66
C GLN A 155 -9.70 19.04 -17.14
N ALA A 156 -8.59 19.09 -16.41
CA ALA A 156 -7.38 19.76 -16.88
C ALA A 156 -6.70 19.05 -18.06
N GLY A 157 -7.20 17.89 -18.47
CA GLY A 157 -6.63 17.07 -19.55
C GLY A 157 -5.59 16.07 -19.05
N GLY A 158 -5.70 15.63 -17.78
CA GLY A 158 -4.89 14.62 -17.14
C GLY A 158 -3.74 15.18 -16.29
N LEU A 159 -3.01 14.27 -15.66
CA LEU A 159 -1.95 14.61 -14.71
C LEU A 159 -0.88 15.52 -15.31
N GLU A 160 -0.49 15.27 -16.55
CA GLU A 160 0.54 16.07 -17.23
C GLU A 160 0.16 17.55 -17.38
N LYS A 161 -1.12 17.84 -17.70
CA LYS A 161 -1.60 19.19 -17.96
C LYS A 161 -2.16 19.90 -16.73
N TRP A 162 -2.39 19.15 -15.65
CA TRP A 162 -2.94 19.70 -14.42
C TRP A 162 -2.06 20.82 -13.84
N PRO A 163 -2.61 22.00 -13.52
CA PRO A 163 -1.86 23.08 -12.88
C PRO A 163 -1.64 22.76 -11.40
N ALA A 164 -0.66 21.87 -11.13
CA ALA A 164 -0.35 21.45 -9.78
C ALA A 164 0.03 22.63 -8.88
N PRO A 165 -0.37 22.63 -7.62
CA PRO A 165 0.02 23.66 -6.65
C PRO A 165 1.53 23.66 -6.41
N ALA A 166 2.02 24.68 -5.72
CA ALA A 166 3.38 24.68 -5.19
C ALA A 166 3.59 23.51 -4.21
N ARG A 167 4.83 23.03 -4.14
CA ARG A 167 5.22 22.00 -3.16
C ARG A 167 4.96 22.49 -1.75
N VAL A 168 4.41 21.62 -0.91
CA VAL A 168 4.26 21.86 0.51
C VAL A 168 5.33 21.09 1.28
N GLU A 169 5.94 21.71 2.30
CA GLU A 169 6.95 21.08 3.13
C GLU A 169 6.31 20.07 4.10
N GLN A 170 5.18 20.44 4.70
CA GLN A 170 4.46 19.60 5.65
C GLN A 170 3.08 19.25 5.12
N MET A 171 2.82 17.97 5.00
CA MET A 171 1.48 17.46 4.67
C MET A 171 0.59 17.42 5.91
N ASN A 172 -0.68 17.75 5.71
CA ASN A 172 -1.73 17.72 6.70
C ASN A 172 -3.03 17.16 6.06
N PRO A 173 -4.11 16.96 6.81
CA PRO A 173 -5.36 16.43 6.29
C PRO A 173 -5.96 17.22 5.10
N ASP A 174 -5.69 18.52 5.02
CA ASP A 174 -6.30 19.40 4.00
C ASP A 174 -5.51 19.41 2.68
N ASN A 175 -4.20 19.13 2.72
CA ASN A 175 -3.33 19.30 1.55
C ASN A 175 -2.74 17.99 1.01
N TYR A 176 -2.74 16.87 1.75
CA TYR A 176 -2.01 15.66 1.40
C TYR A 176 -2.39 15.07 0.04
N GLN A 177 -3.67 15.12 -0.33
CA GLN A 177 -4.13 14.56 -1.60
C GLN A 177 -3.56 15.34 -2.79
N ARG A 178 -3.65 16.67 -2.75
CA ARG A 178 -3.09 17.55 -3.79
C ARG A 178 -1.58 17.44 -3.88
N GLU A 179 -0.90 17.34 -2.74
CA GLU A 179 0.55 17.19 -2.71
C GLU A 179 0.99 15.82 -3.24
N MET A 180 0.25 14.75 -2.99
CA MET A 180 0.53 13.45 -3.60
C MET A 180 0.44 13.50 -5.13
N TRP A 181 -0.59 14.13 -5.69
CA TRP A 181 -0.74 14.30 -7.14
C TRP A 181 0.33 15.24 -7.72
N ARG A 182 0.66 16.31 -7.03
CA ARG A 182 1.78 17.20 -7.40
C ARG A 182 3.10 16.41 -7.48
N TRP A 183 3.39 15.59 -6.47
CA TRP A 183 4.58 14.76 -6.45
C TRP A 183 4.58 13.74 -7.60
N LEU A 184 3.49 13.02 -7.80
CA LEU A 184 3.36 12.07 -8.91
C LEU A 184 3.58 12.75 -10.27
N GLN A 185 3.06 13.97 -10.47
CA GLN A 185 3.31 14.76 -11.67
C GLN A 185 4.79 15.13 -11.81
N ALA A 186 5.43 15.56 -10.74
CA ALA A 186 6.85 15.93 -10.76
C ALA A 186 7.75 14.73 -11.07
N VAL A 187 7.42 13.56 -10.52
CA VAL A 187 8.11 12.29 -10.83
C VAL A 187 7.91 11.91 -12.31
N ALA A 188 6.68 11.95 -12.81
CA ALA A 188 6.40 11.64 -14.22
C ALA A 188 7.13 12.57 -15.20
N ARG A 189 7.37 13.82 -14.80
CA ARG A 189 8.13 14.82 -15.55
C ARG A 189 9.66 14.75 -15.32
N GLY A 190 10.16 13.82 -14.51
CA GLY A 190 11.59 13.72 -14.15
C GLY A 190 12.12 14.88 -13.30
N LYS A 191 11.24 15.64 -12.64
CA LYS A 191 11.61 16.80 -11.80
C LYS A 191 11.87 16.45 -10.34
N GLU A 192 11.37 15.30 -9.88
CA GLU A 192 11.66 14.73 -8.57
C GLU A 192 12.05 13.27 -8.70
N THR A 193 12.96 12.84 -7.83
CA THR A 193 13.35 11.43 -7.74
C THR A 193 12.30 10.64 -6.98
N ALA A 194 12.10 9.39 -7.38
CA ALA A 194 11.25 8.43 -6.70
C ALA A 194 11.86 7.03 -6.82
N PRO A 195 11.49 6.09 -5.93
CA PRO A 195 11.73 4.67 -6.18
C PRO A 195 11.01 4.23 -7.45
N LEU A 196 11.25 2.99 -7.89
CA LEU A 196 10.49 2.42 -9.00
C LEU A 196 9.00 2.35 -8.64
N ILE A 197 8.14 2.98 -9.45
CA ILE A 197 6.69 2.93 -9.25
C ILE A 197 6.08 2.02 -10.29
N PHE A 198 5.37 1.00 -9.82
CA PHE A 198 4.50 0.12 -10.59
C PHE A 198 3.08 0.30 -10.10
N ALA A 199 2.11 0.25 -11.01
CA ALA A 199 0.71 0.35 -10.65
C ALA A 199 -0.16 -0.58 -11.48
N GLY A 200 -1.27 -1.03 -10.90
CA GLY A 200 -2.23 -1.83 -11.63
C GLY A 200 -3.59 -1.88 -10.96
N TYR A 201 -4.63 -2.13 -11.74
CA TYR A 201 -6.01 -2.14 -11.25
C TYR A 201 -6.94 -2.97 -12.15
N GLY A 202 -8.13 -3.27 -11.62
CA GLY A 202 -9.20 -3.90 -12.37
C GLY A 202 -9.92 -2.94 -13.30
N THR A 203 -10.21 -3.32 -14.54
CA THR A 203 -10.89 -2.44 -15.53
C THR A 203 -12.29 -2.01 -15.12
N ALA A 204 -12.94 -2.73 -14.19
CA ALA A 204 -14.22 -2.37 -13.58
C ALA A 204 -14.06 -1.86 -12.12
N ASP A 205 -12.85 -1.45 -11.71
CA ASP A 205 -12.60 -0.90 -10.38
C ASP A 205 -13.31 0.44 -10.17
N LYS A 206 -13.85 0.66 -8.99
CA LYS A 206 -14.52 1.91 -8.61
C LYS A 206 -13.54 3.10 -8.53
N LEU A 207 -12.24 2.85 -8.31
CA LEU A 207 -11.17 3.87 -8.26
C LEU A 207 -10.47 4.07 -9.61
N ARG A 208 -10.87 3.35 -10.66
CA ARG A 208 -10.21 3.36 -11.98
C ARG A 208 -9.96 4.76 -12.56
N SER A 209 -10.79 5.76 -12.24
CA SER A 209 -10.60 7.12 -12.73
C SER A 209 -9.31 7.75 -12.19
N ALA A 210 -9.02 7.55 -10.90
CA ALA A 210 -7.77 7.98 -10.29
C ALA A 210 -6.60 7.11 -10.77
N ASP A 211 -6.79 5.79 -10.82
CA ASP A 211 -5.76 4.84 -11.25
C ASP A 211 -5.32 5.11 -12.69
N SER A 212 -6.24 5.44 -13.60
CA SER A 212 -5.90 5.79 -14.99
C SER A 212 -5.08 7.07 -15.10
N LEU A 213 -5.33 8.06 -14.24
CA LEU A 213 -4.51 9.29 -14.19
C LEU A 213 -3.10 8.99 -13.68
N LEU A 214 -2.95 8.14 -12.67
CA LEU A 214 -1.64 7.69 -12.19
C LEU A 214 -0.88 6.95 -13.28
N THR A 215 -1.51 5.94 -13.88
CA THR A 215 -0.85 5.05 -14.84
C THR A 215 -0.49 5.75 -16.16
N ALA A 216 -1.21 6.80 -16.54
CA ALA A 216 -0.85 7.65 -17.69
C ALA A 216 0.52 8.35 -17.49
N GLY A 217 0.97 8.56 -16.27
CA GLY A 217 2.29 9.11 -15.93
C GLY A 217 3.41 8.07 -15.77
N LEU A 218 3.12 6.78 -15.95
CA LEU A 218 4.10 5.69 -15.77
C LEU A 218 4.53 5.08 -17.11
N PRO A 219 5.74 4.52 -17.19
CA PRO A 219 6.14 3.69 -18.34
C PRO A 219 5.16 2.53 -18.54
N PRO A 220 4.75 2.21 -19.78
CA PRO A 220 3.77 1.13 -20.03
C PRO A 220 4.17 -0.24 -19.44
N ALA A 221 5.47 -0.54 -19.39
CA ALA A 221 5.99 -1.77 -18.80
C ALA A 221 5.74 -1.89 -17.28
N ARG A 222 5.32 -0.82 -16.62
CA ARG A 222 5.03 -0.75 -15.17
C ARG A 222 3.54 -0.61 -14.86
N VAL A 223 2.68 -0.81 -15.85
CA VAL A 223 1.23 -0.67 -15.73
C VAL A 223 0.55 -2.01 -15.98
N PHE A 224 -0.30 -2.45 -15.05
CA PHE A 224 -0.96 -3.76 -15.11
C PHE A 224 -2.48 -3.60 -15.02
N LEU A 225 -3.15 -3.73 -16.17
CA LEU A 225 -4.61 -3.75 -16.24
C LEU A 225 -5.09 -5.20 -16.23
N THR A 226 -6.11 -5.48 -15.43
CA THR A 226 -6.74 -6.80 -15.36
C THR A 226 -8.26 -6.69 -15.40
N ASP A 227 -8.95 -7.74 -15.76
CA ASP A 227 -10.39 -7.77 -15.54
C ASP A 227 -10.71 -7.79 -14.05
N GLY A 228 -11.85 -7.19 -13.67
CA GLY A 228 -12.36 -7.24 -12.30
C GLY A 228 -12.60 -5.87 -11.68
N LYS A 229 -13.14 -5.93 -10.46
CA LYS A 229 -13.53 -4.77 -9.65
C LYS A 229 -12.47 -4.46 -8.59
N HIS A 230 -12.84 -3.62 -7.62
CA HIS A 230 -12.04 -3.31 -6.43
C HIS A 230 -12.06 -4.48 -5.44
N GLU A 231 -11.33 -5.55 -5.75
CA GLU A 231 -11.44 -6.84 -5.06
C GLU A 231 -10.17 -7.68 -5.15
N TRP A 232 -9.97 -8.57 -4.18
CA TRP A 232 -8.79 -9.41 -4.07
C TRP A 232 -8.43 -10.22 -5.33
N PRO A 233 -9.39 -10.84 -6.07
CA PRO A 233 -9.04 -11.58 -7.29
C PRO A 233 -8.39 -10.70 -8.38
N ALA A 234 -8.84 -9.45 -8.54
CA ALA A 234 -8.21 -8.50 -9.47
C ALA A 234 -6.82 -8.10 -8.98
N TRP A 235 -6.67 -7.78 -7.69
CA TRP A 235 -5.40 -7.43 -7.08
C TRP A 235 -4.37 -8.55 -7.16
N GLN A 236 -4.82 -9.80 -7.03
CA GLN A 236 -3.98 -10.99 -7.19
C GLN A 236 -3.41 -11.09 -8.61
N ARG A 237 -4.21 -10.82 -9.65
CA ARG A 237 -3.74 -10.80 -11.04
C ARG A 237 -2.75 -9.67 -11.30
N VAL A 238 -2.96 -8.50 -10.70
CA VAL A 238 -1.98 -7.40 -10.76
C VAL A 238 -0.64 -7.83 -10.16
N LEU A 239 -0.63 -8.47 -8.99
CA LEU A 239 0.58 -8.99 -8.37
C LEU A 239 1.29 -10.01 -9.27
N GLN A 240 0.55 -10.94 -9.86
CA GLN A 240 1.08 -11.94 -10.79
C GLN A 240 1.73 -11.29 -12.02
N SER A 241 1.05 -10.31 -12.64
CA SER A 241 1.57 -9.57 -13.79
C SER A 241 2.83 -8.77 -13.44
N PHE A 242 2.86 -8.14 -12.27
CA PHE A 242 4.04 -7.44 -11.76
C PHE A 242 5.23 -8.39 -11.62
N LEU A 243 5.04 -9.54 -10.97
CA LEU A 243 6.11 -10.53 -10.75
C LEU A 243 6.67 -11.11 -12.05
N ALA A 244 5.86 -11.15 -13.11
CA ALA A 244 6.23 -11.61 -14.45
C ALA A 244 6.81 -10.49 -15.33
N SER A 245 6.78 -9.22 -14.89
CA SER A 245 7.18 -8.09 -15.73
C SER A 245 8.71 -8.05 -15.95
N PRO A 246 9.13 -7.62 -17.15
CA PRO A 246 10.56 -7.48 -17.46
C PRO A 246 11.28 -6.50 -16.52
N ASP A 247 10.64 -5.36 -16.19
CA ASP A 247 11.22 -4.33 -15.32
C ASP A 247 11.48 -4.85 -13.89
N PHE A 248 10.66 -5.81 -13.40
CA PHE A 248 10.90 -6.45 -12.11
C PHE A 248 11.86 -7.65 -12.23
N SER A 249 12.14 -8.14 -13.42
CA SER A 249 12.91 -9.38 -13.64
C SER A 249 14.33 -9.36 -13.06
N SER A 250 14.94 -8.20 -12.96
CA SER A 250 16.29 -7.99 -12.39
C SER A 250 16.32 -7.90 -10.86
N HIS A 251 15.15 -7.77 -10.22
CA HIS A 251 15.02 -7.55 -8.78
C HIS A 251 14.74 -8.83 -8.00
N CYS A 252 15.08 -8.83 -6.73
CA CYS A 252 14.83 -9.92 -5.80
C CYS A 252 15.32 -11.30 -6.30
N ARG A 253 16.42 -11.34 -7.04
CA ARG A 253 16.98 -12.59 -7.58
C ARG A 253 17.54 -13.46 -6.46
N ARG A 254 17.55 -14.76 -6.64
CA ARG A 254 18.33 -15.66 -5.79
C ARG A 254 19.80 -15.24 -5.91
N GLY A 255 20.44 -15.00 -4.77
CA GLY A 255 21.89 -14.81 -4.75
C GLY A 255 22.56 -16.06 -5.34
N ASP A 256 23.37 -15.88 -6.37
CA ASP A 256 24.27 -16.95 -6.82
C ASP A 256 25.12 -17.32 -5.61
N ARG A 257 24.99 -18.54 -5.10
CA ARG A 257 25.99 -19.09 -4.20
C ARG A 257 27.30 -19.07 -4.99
N LYS A 258 28.16 -18.09 -4.74
CA LYS A 258 29.58 -18.24 -5.11
C LYS A 258 30.06 -19.48 -4.35
N ASN A 259 30.24 -20.55 -5.08
CA ASN A 259 30.97 -21.70 -4.58
C ASN A 259 32.39 -21.18 -4.29
N HIS A 260 32.65 -20.89 -3.01
CA HIS A 260 34.02 -20.80 -2.54
C HIS A 260 34.45 -22.25 -2.29
N GLU A 261 35.03 -22.88 -3.33
CA GLU A 261 35.93 -24.00 -3.19
C GLU A 261 37.26 -23.54 -2.60
#